data_8289d03d520137dbd30bb61898171c6b
#
_entry.id   8289d03d520137dbd30bb61898171c6b
#
_cell.length_a   1.000
_cell.length_b   1.000
_cell.length_c   1.000
_cell.angle_alpha   90.00
_cell.angle_beta   90.00
_cell.angle_gamma   90.00
#
_symmetry.space_group_name_H-M   'P 1'
#
loop_
_entity.id
_entity.type
_entity.pdbx_description
1 polymer ?
#
loop_
_entity_poly.entity_id
_entity_poly.type
_entity_poly.pdbx_seq_one_letter_code
_entity_poly.pdbx_strand_id
1 'polypeptide(L)'
;LKIKFYRMHKDNDAYLEAAGQYYELSEIMEKEKQAMIANMLDVRESLERANKKRREMEEANIRLLEKSETDALTRLANRFRLNDYLDQVFEKALSEQTPLAMEILDIDYFKQYNDNYGHQAGDECIKRIAKQLELMQNDMIFCARYGGDEFIILYQNMTEEAVRHAAEGLRQRIIDLGIQHAYSKAMPIVTISQGICYDIPKDDTKSWDFLHAADAMLYQVKKKSRNDLALGHLADVSDK
;
A
#
# COMPACT_ATOMS: atom_id res chain seq x y z
N LEU A 1 -27.03 52.80 24.18
CA LEU A 1 -26.67 53.81 25.18
C LEU A 1 -27.42 55.13 24.95
N LYS A 2 -27.41 55.72 23.72
CA LYS A 2 -28.12 56.99 23.36
C LYS A 2 -29.62 56.95 23.63
N ILE A 3 -30.33 55.87 23.23
CA ILE A 3 -31.77 55.70 23.45
C ILE A 3 -32.14 55.78 24.92
N LYS A 4 -31.37 55.12 25.79
CA LYS A 4 -31.59 55.15 27.26
C LYS A 4 -31.32 56.56 27.82
N PHE A 5 -30.31 57.26 27.32
CA PHE A 5 -29.94 58.60 27.76
C PHE A 5 -31.05 59.62 27.43
N TYR A 6 -31.55 59.68 26.20
CA TYR A 6 -32.60 60.63 25.79
C TYR A 6 -33.94 60.32 26.49
N ARG A 7 -34.26 59.06 26.71
CA ARG A 7 -35.44 58.65 27.48
C ARG A 7 -35.38 59.16 28.94
N MET A 8 -34.22 59.16 29.57
CA MET A 8 -34.05 59.66 30.95
C MET A 8 -34.16 61.17 31.03
N HIS A 9 -33.75 61.89 30.00
CA HIS A 9 -33.78 63.38 29.95
C HIS A 9 -35.10 63.92 29.38
N LYS A 10 -36.09 63.07 29.09
CA LYS A 10 -37.42 63.44 28.51
C LYS A 10 -37.34 64.22 27.19
N ASP A 11 -36.26 64.05 26.41
CA ASP A 11 -36.11 64.62 25.07
C ASP A 11 -36.74 63.65 24.07
N ASN A 12 -38.02 63.84 23.78
CA ASN A 12 -38.83 62.96 22.96
C ASN A 12 -38.41 62.97 21.48
N ASP A 13 -37.98 64.08 20.93
CA ASP A 13 -37.58 64.16 19.51
C ASP A 13 -36.25 63.43 19.26
N ALA A 14 -35.26 63.70 20.09
CA ALA A 14 -33.99 62.97 20.02
C ALA A 14 -34.11 61.48 20.34
N TYR A 15 -35.07 61.11 21.21
CA TYR A 15 -35.37 59.70 21.48
C TYR A 15 -35.98 58.98 20.27
N LEU A 16 -36.98 59.63 19.58
CA LEU A 16 -37.63 59.07 18.40
C LEU A 16 -36.62 58.92 17.21
N GLU A 17 -35.79 59.90 17.01
CA GLU A 17 -34.73 59.85 15.98
C GLU A 17 -33.74 58.72 16.26
N ALA A 18 -33.21 58.63 17.48
CA ALA A 18 -32.27 57.57 17.87
C ALA A 18 -32.92 56.17 17.84
N ALA A 19 -34.21 56.04 18.14
CA ALA A 19 -34.96 54.79 18.05
C ALA A 19 -35.18 54.36 16.59
N GLY A 20 -35.47 55.34 15.69
CA GLY A 20 -35.58 55.10 14.25
C GLY A 20 -34.26 54.58 13.64
N GLN A 21 -33.17 55.28 13.92
CA GLN A 21 -31.85 54.87 13.48
C GLN A 21 -31.45 53.47 13.98
N TYR A 22 -31.79 53.15 15.25
CA TYR A 22 -31.53 51.85 15.80
C TYR A 22 -32.37 50.76 15.10
N TYR A 23 -33.60 51.03 14.79
CA TYR A 23 -34.48 50.10 14.09
C TYR A 23 -33.99 49.78 12.70
N GLU A 24 -33.66 50.82 11.91
CA GLU A 24 -33.06 50.69 10.55
C GLU A 24 -31.77 49.87 10.58
N LEU A 25 -30.87 50.17 11.51
CA LEU A 25 -29.60 49.48 11.64
C LEU A 25 -29.83 48.00 12.04
N SER A 26 -30.83 47.76 12.92
CA SER A 26 -31.18 46.39 13.35
C SER A 26 -31.76 45.55 12.19
N GLU A 27 -32.58 46.15 11.31
CA GLU A 27 -33.06 45.49 10.09
C GLU A 27 -31.94 45.13 9.11
N ILE A 28 -31.01 46.07 8.90
CA ILE A 28 -29.86 45.82 8.03
C ILE A 28 -29.00 44.67 8.59
N MET A 29 -28.69 44.71 9.87
CA MET A 29 -27.90 43.64 10.53
C MET A 29 -28.56 42.27 10.45
N GLU A 30 -29.90 42.24 10.61
CA GLU A 30 -30.62 40.96 10.53
C GLU A 30 -30.62 40.41 9.10
N LYS A 31 -30.77 41.25 8.07
CA LYS A 31 -30.66 40.86 6.65
C LYS A 31 -29.25 40.33 6.32
N GLU A 32 -28.22 41.07 6.76
CA GLU A 32 -26.84 40.63 6.55
C GLU A 32 -26.53 39.28 7.22
N LYS A 33 -27.04 39.10 8.46
CA LYS A 33 -26.90 37.85 9.18
C LYS A 33 -27.59 36.68 8.47
N GLN A 34 -28.82 36.89 7.96
CA GLN A 34 -29.53 35.87 7.19
C GLN A 34 -28.80 35.53 5.88
N ALA A 35 -28.30 36.53 5.16
CA ALA A 35 -27.52 36.33 3.96
C ALA A 35 -26.21 35.55 4.24
N MET A 36 -25.54 35.86 5.35
CA MET A 36 -24.33 35.13 5.77
C MET A 36 -24.62 33.67 6.10
N ILE A 37 -25.73 33.39 6.80
CA ILE A 37 -26.15 32.01 7.11
C ILE A 37 -26.47 31.23 5.83
N ALA A 38 -27.19 31.84 4.88
CA ALA A 38 -27.52 31.22 3.60
C ALA A 38 -26.27 30.88 2.79
N ASN A 39 -25.30 31.81 2.69
CA ASN A 39 -24.02 31.55 2.04
C ASN A 39 -23.23 30.43 2.74
N MET A 40 -23.24 30.40 4.06
CA MET A 40 -22.52 29.37 4.82
C MET A 40 -23.11 27.95 4.57
N LEU A 41 -24.45 27.86 4.45
CA LEU A 41 -25.13 26.61 4.12
C LEU A 41 -24.80 26.17 2.69
N ASP A 42 -24.79 27.06 1.72
CA ASP A 42 -24.47 26.76 0.31
C ASP A 42 -23.03 26.28 0.15
N VAL A 43 -22.07 26.95 0.81
CA VAL A 43 -20.67 26.53 0.84
C VAL A 43 -20.53 25.14 1.46
N ARG A 44 -21.25 24.88 2.56
CA ARG A 44 -21.23 23.56 3.21
C ARG A 44 -21.77 22.47 2.28
N GLU A 45 -22.93 22.69 1.66
CA GLU A 45 -23.49 21.73 0.70
C GLU A 45 -22.55 21.48 -0.49
N SER A 46 -21.94 22.54 -1.02
CA SER A 46 -20.99 22.45 -2.13
C SER A 46 -19.76 21.61 -1.74
N LEU A 47 -19.25 21.79 -0.52
CA LEU A 47 -18.14 21.02 0.02
C LEU A 47 -18.52 19.53 0.23
N GLU A 48 -19.71 19.27 0.74
CA GLU A 48 -20.21 17.90 0.93
C GLU A 48 -20.37 17.18 -0.42
N ARG A 49 -20.92 17.85 -1.45
CA ARG A 49 -21.02 17.31 -2.82
C ARG A 49 -19.65 17.04 -3.44
N ALA A 50 -18.70 17.95 -3.28
CA ALA A 50 -17.33 17.77 -3.80
C ALA A 50 -16.62 16.59 -3.13
N ASN A 51 -16.74 16.45 -1.81
CA ASN A 51 -16.17 15.34 -1.06
C ASN A 51 -16.79 13.99 -1.44
N LYS A 52 -18.12 13.95 -1.64
CA LYS A 52 -18.79 12.73 -2.11
C LYS A 52 -18.28 12.31 -3.48
N LYS A 53 -18.25 13.25 -4.43
CA LYS A 53 -17.75 12.98 -5.80
C LYS A 53 -16.30 12.49 -5.78
N ARG A 54 -15.44 13.08 -4.95
CA ARG A 54 -14.05 12.65 -4.80
C ARG A 54 -13.97 11.20 -4.32
N ARG A 55 -14.74 10.81 -3.31
CA ARG A 55 -14.80 9.41 -2.81
C ARG A 55 -15.26 8.44 -3.88
N GLU A 56 -16.33 8.79 -4.61
CA GLU A 56 -16.83 7.95 -5.73
C GLU A 56 -15.78 7.76 -6.82
N MET A 57 -15.00 8.79 -7.14
CA MET A 57 -13.90 8.70 -8.11
C MET A 57 -12.73 7.86 -7.58
N GLU A 58 -12.37 7.99 -6.30
CA GLU A 58 -11.34 7.18 -5.65
C GLU A 58 -11.71 5.69 -5.65
N GLU A 59 -12.98 5.37 -5.28
CA GLU A 59 -13.49 3.99 -5.31
C GLU A 59 -13.53 3.41 -6.74
N ALA A 60 -13.95 4.21 -7.73
CA ALA A 60 -13.95 3.77 -9.12
C ALA A 60 -12.52 3.52 -9.64
N ASN A 61 -11.56 4.34 -9.23
CA ASN A 61 -10.15 4.18 -9.60
C ASN A 61 -9.54 2.91 -8.96
N ILE A 62 -9.86 2.64 -7.69
CA ILE A 62 -9.46 1.39 -7.02
C ILE A 62 -10.02 0.18 -7.78
N ARG A 63 -11.33 0.18 -8.14
CA ARG A 63 -11.94 -0.91 -8.90
C ARG A 63 -11.32 -1.10 -10.29
N LEU A 64 -10.87 -0.03 -10.94
CA LEU A 64 -10.17 -0.11 -12.22
C LEU A 64 -8.75 -0.69 -12.07
N LEU A 65 -8.05 -0.33 -10.98
CA LEU A 65 -6.74 -0.89 -10.64
C LEU A 65 -6.84 -2.38 -10.25
N GLU A 66 -7.88 -2.76 -9.52
CA GLU A 66 -8.18 -4.16 -9.19
C GLU A 66 -8.49 -5.00 -10.44
N LYS A 67 -9.15 -4.43 -11.45
CA LYS A 67 -9.39 -5.09 -12.73
C LYS A 67 -8.15 -5.21 -13.63
N SER A 68 -7.09 -4.46 -13.35
CA SER A 68 -5.79 -4.65 -13.99
C SER A 68 -5.05 -5.76 -13.26
N GLU A 69 -4.83 -6.88 -13.85
CA GLU A 69 -4.13 -8.03 -13.25
C GLU A 69 -2.62 -7.84 -13.13
N THR A 70 -2.09 -6.75 -13.69
CA THR A 70 -0.65 -6.48 -13.77
C THR A 70 -0.26 -5.21 -13.01
N ASP A 71 0.92 -5.22 -12.42
CA ASP A 71 1.55 -4.03 -11.84
C ASP A 71 2.03 -3.07 -12.95
N ALA A 72 1.67 -1.79 -12.83
CA ALA A 72 1.92 -0.80 -13.87
C ALA A 72 3.41 -0.53 -14.13
N LEU A 73 4.27 -0.66 -13.08
CA LEU A 73 5.70 -0.39 -13.17
C LEU A 73 6.47 -1.58 -13.74
N THR A 74 6.17 -2.79 -13.25
CA THR A 74 6.95 -4.00 -13.51
C THR A 74 6.35 -4.93 -14.56
N ARG A 75 5.07 -4.82 -14.84
CA ARG A 75 4.28 -5.72 -15.70
C ARG A 75 4.14 -7.15 -15.16
N LEU A 76 4.69 -7.46 -14.02
CA LEU A 76 4.37 -8.70 -13.30
C LEU A 76 2.90 -8.68 -12.82
N ALA A 77 2.40 -9.83 -12.38
CA ALA A 77 1.12 -9.88 -11.70
C ALA A 77 1.11 -8.90 -10.51
N ASN A 78 0.00 -8.21 -10.30
CA ASN A 78 -0.18 -7.36 -9.13
C ASN A 78 -0.72 -8.19 -7.94
N ARG A 79 -0.87 -7.55 -6.79
CA ARG A 79 -1.39 -8.17 -5.56
C ARG A 79 -2.79 -8.77 -5.75
N PHE A 80 -3.65 -8.16 -6.58
CA PHE A 80 -4.99 -8.69 -6.84
C PHE A 80 -4.92 -10.03 -7.58
N ARG A 81 -4.16 -10.09 -8.67
CA ARG A 81 -3.93 -11.32 -9.43
C ARG A 81 -3.23 -12.40 -8.60
N LEU A 82 -2.28 -12.00 -7.75
CA LEU A 82 -1.60 -12.93 -6.83
C LEU A 82 -2.59 -13.61 -5.90
N ASN A 83 -3.50 -12.87 -5.26
CA ASN A 83 -4.46 -13.44 -4.32
C ASN A 83 -5.39 -14.46 -5.01
N ASP A 84 -5.93 -14.08 -6.17
CA ASP A 84 -6.79 -14.97 -6.97
C ASP A 84 -6.06 -16.24 -7.40
N TYR A 85 -4.80 -16.11 -7.83
CA TYR A 85 -3.98 -17.23 -8.26
C TYR A 85 -3.53 -18.12 -7.09
N LEU A 86 -3.18 -17.52 -5.95
CA LEU A 86 -2.78 -18.25 -4.75
C LEU A 86 -3.88 -19.21 -4.26
N ASP A 87 -5.12 -18.74 -4.20
CA ASP A 87 -6.23 -19.58 -3.76
C ASP A 87 -6.44 -20.77 -4.71
N GLN A 88 -6.33 -20.57 -6.02
CA GLN A 88 -6.43 -21.63 -7.01
C GLN A 88 -5.31 -22.68 -6.87
N VAL A 89 -4.06 -22.23 -6.74
CA VAL A 89 -2.92 -23.18 -6.63
C VAL A 89 -2.89 -23.87 -5.28
N PHE A 90 -3.36 -23.21 -4.22
CA PHE A 90 -3.49 -23.81 -2.89
C PHE A 90 -4.53 -24.95 -2.88
N GLU A 91 -5.73 -24.69 -3.40
CA GLU A 91 -6.78 -25.72 -3.52
C GLU A 91 -6.31 -26.91 -4.36
N LYS A 92 -5.62 -26.64 -5.46
CA LYS A 92 -5.05 -27.70 -6.31
C LYS A 92 -4.00 -28.51 -5.55
N ALA A 93 -3.04 -27.85 -4.88
CA ALA A 93 -1.99 -28.50 -4.12
C ALA A 93 -2.57 -29.34 -2.96
N LEU A 94 -3.62 -28.84 -2.27
CA LEU A 94 -4.34 -29.57 -1.23
C LEU A 94 -5.02 -30.82 -1.79
N SER A 95 -5.75 -30.72 -2.89
CA SER A 95 -6.49 -31.84 -3.49
C SER A 95 -5.57 -32.92 -4.08
N GLU A 96 -4.46 -32.50 -4.69
CA GLU A 96 -3.48 -33.41 -5.31
C GLU A 96 -2.39 -33.89 -4.33
N GLN A 97 -2.37 -33.35 -3.09
CA GLN A 97 -1.33 -33.61 -2.08
C GLN A 97 0.09 -33.37 -2.62
N THR A 98 0.24 -32.27 -3.38
CA THR A 98 1.51 -31.83 -3.98
C THR A 98 2.13 -30.69 -3.20
N PRO A 99 3.48 -30.54 -3.25
CA PRO A 99 4.16 -29.44 -2.58
C PRO A 99 3.78 -28.08 -3.16
N LEU A 100 3.63 -27.10 -2.27
CA LEU A 100 3.52 -25.69 -2.56
C LEU A 100 4.62 -24.95 -1.80
N ALA A 101 5.33 -24.03 -2.47
CA ALA A 101 6.18 -23.10 -1.76
C ALA A 101 5.79 -21.66 -2.08
N MET A 102 5.93 -20.81 -1.07
CA MET A 102 5.75 -19.37 -1.19
C MET A 102 7.01 -18.67 -0.72
N GLU A 103 7.52 -17.80 -1.56
CA GLU A 103 8.66 -16.94 -1.27
C GLU A 103 8.23 -15.48 -1.19
N ILE A 104 8.69 -14.78 -0.16
CA ILE A 104 8.69 -13.32 -0.09
C ILE A 104 10.13 -12.85 -0.31
N LEU A 105 10.28 -11.94 -1.26
CA LEU A 105 11.54 -11.29 -1.61
C LEU A 105 11.43 -9.80 -1.35
N ASP A 106 12.47 -9.22 -0.73
CA ASP A 106 12.54 -7.79 -0.41
C ASP A 106 13.93 -7.25 -0.77
N ILE A 107 13.96 -6.04 -1.34
CA ILE A 107 15.21 -5.39 -1.77
C ILE A 107 15.91 -4.79 -0.55
N ASP A 108 17.13 -5.23 -0.28
CA ASP A 108 17.90 -4.79 0.87
C ASP A 108 18.21 -3.30 0.84
N TYR A 109 17.90 -2.60 1.94
CA TYR A 109 18.14 -1.17 2.11
C TYR A 109 17.53 -0.28 1.02
N PHE A 110 16.39 -0.67 0.44
CA PHE A 110 15.78 0.03 -0.68
C PHE A 110 15.36 1.47 -0.33
N LYS A 111 14.93 1.71 0.91
CA LYS A 111 14.67 3.07 1.38
C LYS A 111 15.92 3.94 1.26
N GLN A 112 17.07 3.47 1.75
CA GLN A 112 18.35 4.19 1.64
C GLN A 112 18.77 4.39 0.18
N TYR A 113 18.45 3.42 -0.68
CA TYR A 113 18.68 3.56 -2.13
C TYR A 113 17.88 4.75 -2.67
N ASN A 114 16.57 4.80 -2.43
CA ASN A 114 15.72 5.90 -2.88
C ASN A 114 16.12 7.26 -2.29
N ASP A 115 16.45 7.29 -1.00
CA ASP A 115 16.86 8.53 -0.31
C ASP A 115 18.14 9.15 -0.92
N ASN A 116 19.03 8.34 -1.47
CA ASN A 116 20.32 8.77 -2.01
C ASN A 116 20.39 8.88 -3.55
N TYR A 117 19.65 8.04 -4.27
CA TYR A 117 19.67 8.01 -5.74
C TYR A 117 18.39 8.55 -6.39
N GLY A 118 17.34 8.82 -5.57
CA GLY A 118 16.05 9.31 -6.00
C GLY A 118 15.08 8.21 -6.47
N HIS A 119 13.80 8.51 -6.44
CA HIS A 119 12.73 7.54 -6.76
C HIS A 119 12.79 7.03 -8.22
N GLN A 120 13.24 7.84 -9.17
CA GLN A 120 13.39 7.39 -10.57
C GLN A 120 14.45 6.27 -10.70
N ALA A 121 15.55 6.38 -9.97
CA ALA A 121 16.55 5.31 -9.91
C ALA A 121 15.99 4.07 -9.20
N GLY A 122 15.19 4.25 -8.16
CA GLY A 122 14.47 3.17 -7.48
C GLY A 122 13.51 2.43 -8.39
N ASP A 123 12.71 3.15 -9.17
CA ASP A 123 11.79 2.56 -10.15
C ASP A 123 12.55 1.72 -11.20
N GLU A 124 13.70 2.22 -11.68
CA GLU A 124 14.51 1.49 -12.62
C GLU A 124 15.16 0.25 -11.99
N CYS A 125 15.59 0.34 -10.73
CA CYS A 125 16.08 -0.80 -9.96
C CYS A 125 14.98 -1.88 -9.84
N ILE A 126 13.76 -1.51 -9.44
CA ILE A 126 12.60 -2.42 -9.36
C ILE A 126 12.31 -3.09 -10.70
N LYS A 127 12.32 -2.34 -11.82
CA LYS A 127 12.11 -2.91 -13.17
C LYS A 127 13.17 -3.93 -13.55
N ARG A 128 14.42 -3.66 -13.24
CA ARG A 128 15.53 -4.58 -13.54
C ARG A 128 15.44 -5.88 -12.75
N ILE A 129 15.00 -5.81 -11.47
CA ILE A 129 14.74 -6.98 -10.64
C ILE A 129 13.52 -7.75 -11.17
N ALA A 130 12.42 -7.04 -11.46
CA ALA A 130 11.22 -7.64 -12.04
C ALA A 130 11.49 -8.39 -13.34
N LYS A 131 12.43 -7.90 -14.15
CA LYS A 131 12.86 -8.61 -15.36
C LYS A 131 13.53 -9.95 -15.06
N GLN A 132 14.26 -10.08 -13.95
CA GLN A 132 14.84 -11.36 -13.53
C GLN A 132 13.76 -12.34 -13.05
N LEU A 133 12.72 -11.82 -12.40
CA LEU A 133 11.55 -12.61 -12.00
C LEU A 133 10.73 -13.07 -13.22
N GLU A 134 10.52 -12.21 -14.19
CA GLU A 134 9.82 -12.55 -15.44
C GLU A 134 10.54 -13.70 -16.20
N LEU A 135 11.88 -13.70 -16.21
CA LEU A 135 12.68 -14.73 -16.87
C LEU A 135 12.59 -16.10 -16.19
N MET A 136 12.17 -16.18 -14.93
CA MET A 136 12.02 -17.47 -14.24
C MET A 136 10.59 -17.98 -14.25
N GLN A 137 9.60 -17.18 -14.68
CA GLN A 137 8.21 -17.61 -14.77
C GLN A 137 8.03 -18.76 -15.77
N ASN A 138 7.25 -19.75 -15.36
CA ASN A 138 6.84 -20.88 -16.17
C ASN A 138 5.57 -21.51 -15.56
N ASP A 139 5.15 -22.68 -16.04
CA ASP A 139 3.94 -23.36 -15.53
C ASP A 139 3.99 -23.74 -14.05
N MET A 140 5.18 -23.82 -13.45
CA MET A 140 5.40 -24.17 -12.03
C MET A 140 5.80 -22.96 -11.18
N ILE A 141 6.21 -21.84 -11.78
CA ILE A 141 6.72 -20.67 -11.06
C ILE A 141 5.94 -19.43 -11.50
N PHE A 142 5.25 -18.84 -10.55
CA PHE A 142 4.48 -17.61 -10.73
C PHE A 142 5.08 -16.48 -9.90
N CYS A 143 5.26 -15.30 -10.50
CA CYS A 143 5.86 -14.13 -9.84
C CYS A 143 4.91 -12.95 -9.85
N ALA A 144 4.82 -12.25 -8.72
CA ALA A 144 4.00 -11.06 -8.54
C ALA A 144 4.76 -9.97 -7.80
N ARG A 145 4.39 -8.71 -8.04
CA ARG A 145 4.78 -7.61 -7.18
C ARG A 145 3.71 -7.40 -6.11
N TYR A 146 4.09 -7.56 -4.85
CA TYR A 146 3.19 -7.42 -3.72
C TYR A 146 2.94 -5.95 -3.35
N GLY A 147 3.98 -5.12 -3.44
CA GLY A 147 3.93 -3.68 -3.24
C GLY A 147 5.31 -3.10 -2.91
N GLY A 148 5.54 -1.83 -3.18
CA GLY A 148 6.82 -1.18 -2.90
C GLY A 148 8.01 -1.93 -3.52
N ASP A 149 8.86 -2.45 -2.66
CA ASP A 149 10.07 -3.24 -2.93
C ASP A 149 9.91 -4.75 -2.68
N GLU A 150 8.66 -5.20 -2.43
CA GLU A 150 8.34 -6.58 -2.11
C GLU A 150 7.76 -7.34 -3.30
N PHE A 151 8.24 -8.56 -3.52
CA PHE A 151 7.74 -9.50 -4.53
C PHE A 151 7.40 -10.83 -3.89
N ILE A 152 6.45 -11.54 -4.48
CA ILE A 152 6.05 -12.89 -4.07
C ILE A 152 6.23 -13.84 -5.25
N ILE A 153 6.77 -15.01 -4.95
CA ILE A 153 6.96 -16.10 -5.91
C ILE A 153 6.24 -17.33 -5.36
N LEU A 154 5.44 -17.97 -6.21
CA LEU A 154 4.81 -19.24 -5.91
C LEU A 154 5.46 -20.34 -6.72
N TYR A 155 5.81 -21.45 -6.06
CA TYR A 155 6.38 -22.63 -6.67
C TYR A 155 5.42 -23.81 -6.48
N GLN A 156 5.00 -24.44 -7.58
CA GLN A 156 4.01 -25.49 -7.61
C GLN A 156 4.64 -26.81 -7.97
N ASN A 157 4.34 -27.86 -7.19
CA ASN A 157 4.76 -29.24 -7.47
C ASN A 157 6.27 -29.37 -7.77
N MET A 158 7.09 -28.60 -7.04
CA MET A 158 8.55 -28.66 -7.11
C MET A 158 9.10 -29.29 -5.82
N THR A 159 10.24 -29.93 -5.89
CA THR A 159 10.94 -30.40 -4.69
C THR A 159 11.56 -29.23 -3.92
N GLU A 160 11.74 -29.36 -2.62
CA GLU A 160 12.37 -28.34 -1.77
C GLU A 160 13.74 -27.92 -2.30
N GLU A 161 14.55 -28.90 -2.75
CA GLU A 161 15.88 -28.63 -3.33
C GLU A 161 15.78 -27.79 -4.61
N ALA A 162 14.79 -28.08 -5.49
CA ALA A 162 14.54 -27.31 -6.71
C ALA A 162 14.10 -25.86 -6.41
N VAL A 163 13.23 -25.68 -5.40
CA VAL A 163 12.82 -24.35 -4.93
C VAL A 163 14.01 -23.56 -4.41
N ARG A 164 14.80 -24.17 -3.51
CA ARG A 164 16.02 -23.56 -2.98
C ARG A 164 17.00 -23.16 -4.08
N HIS A 165 17.22 -24.04 -5.04
CA HIS A 165 18.12 -23.77 -6.18
C HIS A 165 17.61 -22.62 -7.06
N ALA A 166 16.30 -22.56 -7.32
CA ALA A 166 15.70 -21.48 -8.09
C ALA A 166 15.82 -20.12 -7.37
N ALA A 167 15.58 -20.07 -6.07
CA ALA A 167 15.70 -18.88 -5.24
C ALA A 167 17.16 -18.39 -5.15
N GLU A 168 18.12 -19.30 -4.92
CA GLU A 168 19.54 -18.96 -4.90
C GLU A 168 20.02 -18.45 -6.27
N GLY A 169 19.56 -19.09 -7.35
CA GLY A 169 19.84 -18.65 -8.71
C GLY A 169 19.28 -17.24 -9.00
N LEU A 170 18.11 -16.89 -8.47
CA LEU A 170 17.55 -15.54 -8.57
C LEU A 170 18.44 -14.55 -7.81
N ARG A 171 18.80 -14.84 -6.57
CA ARG A 171 19.68 -14.00 -5.74
C ARG A 171 21.00 -13.70 -6.48
N GLN A 172 21.63 -14.72 -7.04
CA GLN A 172 22.87 -14.55 -7.78
C GLN A 172 22.67 -13.68 -9.04
N ARG A 173 21.62 -13.90 -9.83
CA ARG A 173 21.33 -13.05 -11.00
C ARG A 173 21.12 -11.58 -10.63
N ILE A 174 20.53 -11.29 -9.46
CA ILE A 174 20.36 -9.91 -9.00
C ILE A 174 21.70 -9.30 -8.60
N ILE A 175 22.57 -10.04 -7.92
CA ILE A 175 23.96 -9.63 -7.65
C ILE A 175 24.69 -9.33 -8.96
N ASP A 176 24.56 -10.19 -9.97
CA ASP A 176 25.23 -10.05 -11.27
C ASP A 176 24.73 -8.85 -12.09
N LEU A 177 23.55 -8.27 -11.75
CA LEU A 177 23.12 -6.98 -12.31
C LEU A 177 24.08 -5.84 -11.96
N GLY A 178 24.84 -5.95 -10.88
CA GLY A 178 25.84 -4.98 -10.47
C GLY A 178 25.29 -3.57 -10.22
N ILE A 179 24.01 -3.45 -9.79
CA ILE A 179 23.39 -2.15 -9.54
C ILE A 179 24.08 -1.53 -8.31
N GLN A 180 24.76 -0.42 -8.49
CA GLN A 180 25.52 0.24 -7.41
C GLN A 180 24.63 0.70 -6.28
N HIS A 181 24.99 0.34 -5.05
CA HIS A 181 24.32 0.78 -3.82
C HIS A 181 25.35 1.06 -2.71
N ALA A 182 26.07 2.18 -2.85
CA ALA A 182 27.16 2.56 -1.94
C ALA A 182 26.71 2.74 -0.46
N TYR A 183 25.41 2.92 -0.21
CA TYR A 183 24.83 3.13 1.12
C TYR A 183 24.25 1.84 1.73
N SER A 184 24.29 0.73 1.04
CA SER A 184 23.89 -0.57 1.58
C SER A 184 24.95 -1.10 2.55
N LYS A 185 24.49 -1.65 3.68
CA LYS A 185 25.37 -2.30 4.66
C LYS A 185 25.60 -3.79 4.35
N ALA A 186 24.83 -4.37 3.41
CA ALA A 186 25.00 -5.76 2.99
C ALA A 186 26.13 -5.93 1.98
N MET A 187 26.06 -5.20 0.87
CA MET A 187 27.08 -5.16 -0.20
C MET A 187 27.02 -3.79 -0.89
N PRO A 188 28.11 -3.33 -1.56
CA PRO A 188 28.10 -2.05 -2.28
C PRO A 188 27.27 -2.06 -3.58
N ILE A 189 26.41 -3.04 -3.73
CA ILE A 189 25.44 -3.23 -4.81
C ILE A 189 24.07 -3.60 -4.23
N VAL A 190 23.03 -3.51 -5.05
CA VAL A 190 21.68 -3.95 -4.68
C VAL A 190 21.68 -5.46 -4.48
N THR A 191 21.12 -5.89 -3.35
CA THR A 191 20.90 -7.28 -2.97
C THR A 191 19.46 -7.50 -2.53
N ILE A 192 19.06 -8.75 -2.38
CA ILE A 192 17.74 -9.15 -1.91
C ILE A 192 17.87 -10.10 -0.72
N SER A 193 16.86 -10.04 0.16
CA SER A 193 16.62 -11.02 1.20
C SER A 193 15.38 -11.83 0.84
N GLN A 194 15.41 -13.14 1.07
CA GLN A 194 14.38 -14.08 0.65
C GLN A 194 13.94 -14.93 1.84
N GLY A 195 12.62 -15.01 2.05
CA GLY A 195 12.01 -15.92 3.03
C GLY A 195 11.07 -16.87 2.31
N ILE A 196 11.23 -18.18 2.54
CA ILE A 196 10.49 -19.22 1.83
C ILE A 196 9.80 -20.12 2.84
N CYS A 197 8.50 -20.36 2.63
CA CYS A 197 7.75 -21.44 3.24
C CYS A 197 7.54 -22.54 2.22
N TYR A 198 7.90 -23.78 2.56
CA TYR A 198 7.69 -24.97 1.75
C TYR A 198 6.91 -26.02 2.54
N ASP A 199 5.78 -26.49 2.04
CA ASP A 199 5.03 -27.57 2.67
C ASP A 199 4.04 -28.21 1.68
N ILE A 200 3.43 -29.34 2.09
CA ILE A 200 2.25 -29.90 1.44
C ILE A 200 1.04 -29.43 2.23
N PRO A 201 0.08 -28.69 1.59
CA PRO A 201 -1.12 -28.22 2.28
C PRO A 201 -1.93 -29.35 2.91
N LYS A 202 -2.54 -29.06 4.08
CA LYS A 202 -3.43 -29.96 4.81
C LYS A 202 -4.78 -29.30 5.02
N ASP A 203 -5.80 -30.08 5.39
CA ASP A 203 -7.18 -29.59 5.58
C ASP A 203 -7.31 -28.47 6.64
N ASP A 204 -6.40 -28.42 7.59
CA ASP A 204 -6.34 -27.43 8.67
C ASP A 204 -5.48 -26.19 8.31
N THR A 205 -4.82 -26.19 7.15
CA THR A 205 -3.99 -25.06 6.67
C THR A 205 -4.75 -24.13 5.74
N LYS A 206 -4.30 -22.91 5.65
CA LYS A 206 -4.83 -21.87 4.74
C LYS A 206 -3.72 -21.32 3.86
N SER A 207 -4.08 -20.79 2.70
CA SER A 207 -3.14 -20.16 1.77
C SER A 207 -2.28 -19.07 2.45
N TRP A 208 -2.88 -18.30 3.37
CA TRP A 208 -2.20 -17.26 4.13
C TRP A 208 -1.20 -17.72 5.18
N ASP A 209 -1.27 -18.98 5.63
CA ASP A 209 -0.31 -19.53 6.58
C ASP A 209 1.08 -19.65 5.93
N PHE A 210 1.12 -19.96 4.62
CA PHE A 210 2.36 -19.94 3.83
C PHE A 210 2.99 -18.54 3.76
N LEU A 211 2.15 -17.49 3.59
CA LEU A 211 2.63 -16.12 3.57
C LEU A 211 3.24 -15.72 4.91
N HIS A 212 2.55 -16.03 6.01
CA HIS A 212 3.04 -15.74 7.36
C HIS A 212 4.36 -16.47 7.67
N ALA A 213 4.47 -17.73 7.26
CA ALA A 213 5.67 -18.51 7.47
C ALA A 213 6.85 -17.98 6.62
N ALA A 214 6.60 -17.61 5.36
CA ALA A 214 7.62 -16.99 4.51
C ALA A 214 8.09 -15.63 5.07
N ASP A 215 7.18 -14.81 5.59
CA ASP A 215 7.52 -13.52 6.23
C ASP A 215 8.39 -13.73 7.48
N ALA A 216 8.09 -14.73 8.30
CA ALA A 216 8.91 -15.09 9.46
C ALA A 216 10.34 -15.51 9.04
N MET A 217 10.49 -16.26 7.94
CA MET A 217 11.80 -16.62 7.38
C MET A 217 12.52 -15.39 6.85
N LEU A 218 11.86 -14.53 6.10
CA LEU A 218 12.43 -13.26 5.62
C LEU A 218 12.93 -12.38 6.76
N TYR A 219 12.14 -12.28 7.84
CA TYR A 219 12.54 -11.53 9.02
C TYR A 219 13.85 -12.07 9.65
N GLN A 220 14.02 -13.40 9.72
CA GLN A 220 15.25 -14.02 10.22
C GLN A 220 16.46 -13.62 9.36
N VAL A 221 16.32 -13.64 8.02
CA VAL A 221 17.38 -13.22 7.09
C VAL A 221 17.73 -11.76 7.29
N LYS A 222 16.72 -10.87 7.33
CA LYS A 222 16.91 -9.43 7.52
C LYS A 222 17.60 -9.09 8.86
N LYS A 223 17.35 -9.90 9.90
CA LYS A 223 17.95 -9.71 11.23
C LYS A 223 19.39 -10.20 11.31
N LYS A 224 19.76 -11.20 10.52
CA LYS A 224 21.10 -11.84 10.56
C LYS A 224 22.10 -11.08 9.69
N SER A 225 21.97 -11.15 8.40
CA SER A 225 23.00 -10.68 7.46
C SER A 225 22.45 -9.95 6.24
N ARG A 226 21.17 -10.13 5.91
CA ARG A 226 20.61 -9.79 4.59
C ARG A 226 21.36 -10.51 3.46
N ASN A 227 20.99 -10.25 2.21
CA ASN A 227 21.58 -10.88 1.02
C ASN A 227 21.70 -12.41 1.17
N ASP A 228 20.63 -13.03 1.65
CA ASP A 228 20.58 -14.46 1.97
C ASP A 228 19.15 -14.97 1.79
N LEU A 229 18.97 -16.28 1.90
CA LEU A 229 17.65 -16.90 1.93
C LEU A 229 17.49 -17.79 3.18
N ALA A 230 16.26 -17.87 3.68
CA ALA A 230 15.86 -18.85 4.67
C ALA A 230 14.63 -19.61 4.14
N LEU A 231 14.66 -20.92 4.27
CA LEU A 231 13.55 -21.80 3.94
C LEU A 231 13.15 -22.56 5.21
N GLY A 232 11.84 -22.52 5.51
CA GLY A 232 11.24 -23.22 6.63
C GLY A 232 9.89 -23.83 6.25
N HIS A 233 9.27 -24.51 7.21
CA HIS A 233 7.98 -25.18 7.07
C HIS A 233 6.91 -24.51 7.93
N LEU A 234 5.64 -24.82 7.68
CA LEU A 234 4.52 -24.28 8.47
C LEU A 234 4.67 -24.60 9.98
N ALA A 235 5.19 -25.78 10.30
CA ALA A 235 5.42 -26.20 11.69
C ALA A 235 6.44 -25.30 12.43
N ASP A 236 7.40 -24.72 11.73
CA ASP A 236 8.47 -23.89 12.32
C ASP A 236 7.96 -22.55 12.88
N VAL A 237 6.73 -22.16 12.55
CA VAL A 237 6.13 -20.88 12.93
C VAL A 237 4.99 -21.02 13.94
N SER A 238 4.44 -22.22 14.08
CA SER A 238 3.29 -22.50 14.97
C SER A 238 3.62 -22.44 16.46
N ASP A 239 4.89 -22.36 16.86
CA ASP A 239 5.37 -22.41 18.24
C ASP A 239 5.78 -21.03 18.83
N LYS A 240 5.21 -19.91 18.33
CA LYS A 240 5.50 -18.59 18.92
C LYS A 240 4.28 -17.77 19.25
#